data_b3094c50d47641e8db74eb06ecadc50f
#
_entry.id   b3094c50d47641e8db74eb06ecadc50f
#
_cell.length_a   1.000
_cell.length_b   1.000
_cell.length_c   1.000
_cell.angle_alpha   90.00
_cell.angle_beta   90.00
_cell.angle_gamma   90.00
#
_symmetry.space_group_name_H-M   'P 1'
#
loop_
_entity.id
_entity.type
_entity.pdbx_description
1 polymer ?
#
loop_
_entity_poly.entity_id
_entity_poly.type
_entity_poly.pdbx_seq_one_letter_code
_entity_poly.pdbx_strand_id
1 'polypeptide(L)'
;MFWPLISRILSHFVSFTFIVTIMTWVSLAIGAAITFLVRTNHGLPKTFRGFLRFCFPPEMFTTKTVHTDLFFWVVNRLSTPLIITPLLLGSTFISTTAYEGLTKLLGPHSQAPESTLVWLCVATVVIIGADFATFYTHYLDHKIKVMWEFHKVHHSSEFLIPITNKRFHPAQQIFDNAGVALTTGALIGIFSYVFSMPIYENTIAGIDAYFLVNALSFYHLRHSHIDMSYGWLENWFLSPSQHHVHHSKETRHWDKNFGLFLSIWDRLFGTFLYSEPRGSYRLGLPETGGLDYRTVVQLYTTPLINIGKMAQDGLRDKAAAKPSKPIAKNDPGIIVS
;
A
#
# COMPACT_ATOMS: atom_id res chain seq x y z
N MET A 1 -9.89 -14.24 -33.30
CA MET A 1 -8.78 -14.93 -32.64
C MET A 1 -8.57 -14.46 -31.18
N PHE A 2 -8.79 -13.21 -30.83
CA PHE A 2 -8.59 -12.66 -29.46
C PHE A 2 -9.74 -12.95 -28.46
N TRP A 3 -10.98 -13.12 -28.93
CA TRP A 3 -12.14 -13.27 -28.06
C TRP A 3 -12.11 -14.47 -27.11
N PRO A 4 -11.68 -15.67 -27.53
CA PRO A 4 -11.56 -16.83 -26.61
C PRO A 4 -10.53 -16.60 -25.50
N LEU A 5 -9.43 -15.91 -25.80
CA LEU A 5 -8.41 -15.55 -24.80
C LEU A 5 -8.98 -14.53 -23.78
N ILE A 6 -9.62 -13.48 -24.28
CA ILE A 6 -10.26 -12.46 -23.43
C ILE A 6 -11.34 -13.09 -22.55
N SER A 7 -12.19 -13.96 -23.10
CA SER A 7 -13.24 -14.64 -22.32
C SER A 7 -12.66 -15.56 -21.25
N ARG A 8 -11.54 -16.26 -21.55
CA ARG A 8 -10.83 -17.11 -20.58
C ARG A 8 -10.21 -16.27 -19.45
N ILE A 9 -9.57 -15.14 -19.77
CA ILE A 9 -9.03 -14.19 -18.78
C ILE A 9 -10.15 -13.66 -17.91
N LEU A 10 -11.24 -13.19 -18.49
CA LEU A 10 -12.36 -12.62 -17.74
C LEU A 10 -13.04 -13.66 -16.84
N SER A 11 -13.25 -14.90 -17.33
CA SER A 11 -13.85 -15.98 -16.54
C SER A 11 -12.94 -16.39 -15.39
N HIS A 12 -11.63 -16.53 -15.63
CA HIS A 12 -10.65 -16.80 -14.58
C HIS A 12 -10.66 -15.67 -13.53
N PHE A 13 -10.57 -14.42 -13.97
CA PHE A 13 -10.55 -13.26 -13.09
C PHE A 13 -11.82 -13.16 -12.22
N VAL A 14 -13.01 -13.42 -12.80
CA VAL A 14 -14.28 -13.42 -12.05
C VAL A 14 -14.31 -14.53 -11.03
N SER A 15 -13.99 -15.77 -11.44
CA SER A 15 -14.00 -16.93 -10.55
C SER A 15 -12.96 -16.80 -9.43
N PHE A 16 -11.76 -16.35 -9.77
CA PHE A 16 -10.67 -16.15 -8.83
C PHE A 16 -11.01 -15.02 -7.83
N THR A 17 -11.52 -13.89 -8.30
CA THR A 17 -11.95 -12.78 -7.44
C THR A 17 -13.02 -13.21 -6.44
N PHE A 18 -13.96 -14.07 -6.87
CA PHE A 18 -14.99 -14.63 -5.99
C PHE A 18 -14.38 -15.51 -4.90
N ILE A 19 -13.49 -16.44 -5.25
CA ILE A 19 -12.79 -17.31 -4.29
C ILE A 19 -11.98 -16.48 -3.29
N VAL A 20 -11.16 -15.53 -3.76
CA VAL A 20 -10.35 -14.66 -2.91
C VAL A 20 -11.22 -13.82 -1.98
N THR A 21 -12.37 -13.34 -2.46
CA THR A 21 -13.33 -12.60 -1.62
C THR A 21 -13.85 -13.48 -0.48
N ILE A 22 -14.27 -14.71 -0.76
CA ILE A 22 -14.71 -15.66 0.28
C ILE A 22 -13.57 -15.92 1.26
N MET A 23 -12.37 -16.25 0.77
CA MET A 23 -11.21 -16.51 1.63
C MET A 23 -10.86 -15.32 2.52
N THR A 24 -10.99 -14.10 2.00
CA THR A 24 -10.81 -12.86 2.76
C THR A 24 -11.80 -12.77 3.93
N TRP A 25 -13.09 -13.00 3.68
CA TRP A 25 -14.11 -12.97 4.74
C TRP A 25 -13.91 -14.09 5.77
N VAL A 26 -13.54 -15.29 5.31
CA VAL A 26 -13.20 -16.41 6.19
C VAL A 26 -11.99 -16.07 7.05
N SER A 27 -10.92 -15.54 6.46
CA SER A 27 -9.72 -15.10 7.19
C SER A 27 -10.03 -14.02 8.22
N LEU A 28 -10.83 -13.00 7.86
CA LEU A 28 -11.30 -11.98 8.79
C LEU A 28 -12.06 -12.59 9.98
N ALA A 29 -13.00 -13.50 9.70
CA ALA A 29 -13.81 -14.15 10.73
C ALA A 29 -12.96 -15.03 11.67
N ILE A 30 -12.03 -15.80 11.11
CA ILE A 30 -11.10 -16.65 11.88
C ILE A 30 -10.18 -15.78 12.74
N GLY A 31 -9.55 -14.75 12.16
CA GLY A 31 -8.67 -13.86 12.91
C GLY A 31 -9.39 -13.09 14.01
N ALA A 32 -10.61 -12.63 13.74
CA ALA A 32 -11.48 -12.01 14.75
C ALA A 32 -11.80 -13.01 15.89
N ALA A 33 -12.18 -14.25 15.55
CA ALA A 33 -12.49 -15.28 16.54
C ALA A 33 -11.28 -15.65 17.39
N ILE A 34 -10.11 -15.85 16.77
CA ILE A 34 -8.85 -16.11 17.50
C ILE A 34 -8.57 -14.96 18.46
N THR A 35 -8.61 -13.71 17.99
CA THR A 35 -8.33 -12.54 18.81
C THR A 35 -9.33 -12.43 19.98
N PHE A 36 -10.62 -12.64 19.72
CA PHE A 36 -11.67 -12.61 20.74
C PHE A 36 -11.48 -13.69 21.80
N LEU A 37 -11.08 -14.90 21.40
CA LEU A 37 -10.88 -16.03 22.32
C LEU A 37 -9.59 -15.91 23.14
N VAL A 38 -8.51 -15.45 22.51
CA VAL A 38 -7.18 -15.36 23.15
C VAL A 38 -7.07 -14.13 24.05
N ARG A 39 -7.55 -12.97 23.59
CA ARG A 39 -7.52 -11.75 24.41
C ARG A 39 -8.62 -11.74 25.46
N THR A 40 -8.26 -11.35 26.67
CA THR A 40 -9.20 -11.29 27.82
C THR A 40 -9.58 -9.86 28.19
N ASN A 41 -8.85 -8.88 27.73
CA ASN A 41 -8.95 -7.48 28.14
C ASN A 41 -10.02 -6.64 27.39
N HIS A 42 -10.83 -7.24 26.52
CA HIS A 42 -11.93 -6.52 25.85
C HIS A 42 -13.19 -6.38 26.71
N GLY A 43 -13.25 -7.01 27.90
CA GLY A 43 -14.36 -6.89 28.85
C GLY A 43 -15.70 -7.52 28.41
N LEU A 44 -15.72 -8.24 27.29
CA LEU A 44 -16.93 -8.87 26.77
C LEU A 44 -17.00 -10.35 27.15
N PRO A 45 -18.20 -10.89 27.46
CA PRO A 45 -18.36 -12.31 27.77
C PRO A 45 -18.03 -13.19 26.55
N LYS A 46 -17.40 -14.34 26.77
CA LYS A 46 -17.02 -15.34 25.74
C LYS A 46 -18.25 -16.08 25.20
N THR A 47 -19.22 -15.35 24.66
CA THR A 47 -20.45 -15.83 24.05
C THR A 47 -20.56 -15.36 22.62
N PHE A 48 -21.44 -15.96 21.81
CA PHE A 48 -21.69 -15.53 20.44
C PHE A 48 -22.14 -14.05 20.37
N ARG A 49 -22.99 -13.63 21.29
CA ARG A 49 -23.40 -12.21 21.38
C ARG A 49 -22.24 -11.29 21.73
N GLY A 50 -21.35 -11.73 22.63
CA GLY A 50 -20.11 -11.02 22.94
C GLY A 50 -19.19 -10.92 21.74
N PHE A 51 -19.03 -12.00 20.96
CA PHE A 51 -18.27 -12.01 19.72
C PHE A 51 -18.84 -11.05 18.68
N LEU A 52 -20.15 -11.05 18.46
CA LEU A 52 -20.78 -10.08 17.54
C LEU A 52 -20.54 -8.63 17.99
N ARG A 53 -20.63 -8.36 19.29
CA ARG A 53 -20.35 -7.03 19.83
C ARG A 53 -18.88 -6.64 19.72
N PHE A 54 -17.98 -7.62 19.79
CA PHE A 54 -16.56 -7.43 19.51
C PHE A 54 -16.31 -7.10 18.06
N CYS A 55 -16.96 -7.79 17.11
CA CYS A 55 -16.81 -7.54 15.67
C CYS A 55 -17.47 -6.24 15.20
N PHE A 56 -18.56 -5.81 15.86
CA PHE A 56 -19.37 -4.66 15.47
C PHE A 56 -19.59 -3.73 16.68
N PRO A 57 -18.53 -3.05 17.17
CA PRO A 57 -18.68 -2.13 18.31
C PRO A 57 -19.47 -0.88 17.88
N PRO A 58 -20.20 -0.24 18.83
CA PRO A 58 -21.01 0.95 18.53
C PRO A 58 -20.23 2.09 17.87
N GLU A 59 -18.96 2.27 18.22
CA GLU A 59 -18.07 3.28 17.69
C GLU A 59 -17.91 3.17 16.17
N MET A 60 -17.99 1.96 15.62
CA MET A 60 -17.97 1.70 14.17
C MET A 60 -19.09 2.42 13.42
N PHE A 61 -20.25 2.60 14.07
CA PHE A 61 -21.44 3.19 13.46
C PHE A 61 -21.58 4.69 13.76
N THR A 62 -20.88 5.21 14.75
CA THR A 62 -20.98 6.60 15.20
C THR A 62 -19.81 7.47 14.75
N THR A 63 -18.68 6.85 14.37
CA THR A 63 -17.48 7.59 13.96
C THR A 63 -17.62 8.14 12.54
N LYS A 64 -17.47 9.47 12.40
CA LYS A 64 -17.65 10.18 11.11
C LYS A 64 -16.71 9.67 10.01
N THR A 65 -15.46 9.35 10.35
CA THR A 65 -14.48 8.84 9.37
C THR A 65 -14.91 7.51 8.77
N VAL A 66 -15.64 6.66 9.51
CA VAL A 66 -16.18 5.40 8.99
C VAL A 66 -17.22 5.63 7.89
N HIS A 67 -18.13 6.60 8.09
CA HIS A 67 -19.09 6.96 7.06
C HIS A 67 -18.40 7.54 5.82
N THR A 68 -17.38 8.39 6.03
CA THR A 68 -16.59 8.94 4.94
C THR A 68 -15.86 7.82 4.18
N ASP A 69 -15.30 6.82 4.87
CA ASP A 69 -14.65 5.66 4.25
C ASP A 69 -15.58 4.89 3.32
N LEU A 70 -16.82 4.67 3.76
CA LEU A 70 -17.82 3.97 2.95
C LEU A 70 -18.13 4.73 1.65
N PHE A 71 -18.41 6.04 1.73
CA PHE A 71 -18.68 6.85 0.54
C PHE A 71 -17.46 6.98 -0.36
N PHE A 72 -16.28 7.19 0.21
CA PHE A 72 -15.03 7.27 -0.54
C PHE A 72 -14.71 5.95 -1.25
N TRP A 73 -14.95 4.82 -0.61
CA TRP A 73 -14.81 3.51 -1.23
C TRP A 73 -15.73 3.33 -2.44
N VAL A 74 -17.02 3.73 -2.33
CA VAL A 74 -17.95 3.66 -3.44
C VAL A 74 -17.45 4.50 -4.62
N VAL A 75 -17.03 5.75 -4.38
CA VAL A 75 -16.51 6.64 -5.44
C VAL A 75 -15.24 6.07 -6.06
N ASN A 76 -14.29 5.62 -5.23
CA ASN A 76 -13.05 5.00 -5.73
C ASN A 76 -13.31 3.70 -6.50
N ARG A 77 -14.35 2.94 -6.17
CA ARG A 77 -14.70 1.71 -6.90
C ARG A 77 -15.00 1.98 -8.37
N LEU A 78 -15.51 3.15 -8.70
CA LEU A 78 -15.78 3.56 -10.08
C LEU A 78 -14.49 3.95 -10.83
N SER A 79 -13.50 4.53 -10.14
CA SER A 79 -12.23 4.95 -10.75
C SER A 79 -11.15 3.86 -10.75
N THR A 80 -11.20 2.91 -9.82
CA THR A 80 -10.19 1.84 -9.68
C THR A 80 -9.91 1.07 -10.99
N PRO A 81 -10.90 0.64 -11.79
CA PRO A 81 -10.63 -0.06 -13.04
C PRO A 81 -9.83 0.78 -14.04
N LEU A 82 -10.07 2.10 -14.08
CA LEU A 82 -9.35 3.02 -14.97
C LEU A 82 -7.86 3.16 -14.60
N ILE A 83 -7.53 2.93 -13.33
CA ILE A 83 -6.16 2.99 -12.81
C ILE A 83 -5.49 1.63 -12.94
N ILE A 84 -6.15 0.57 -12.48
CA ILE A 84 -5.56 -0.77 -12.39
C ILE A 84 -5.34 -1.39 -13.78
N THR A 85 -6.27 -1.22 -14.73
CA THR A 85 -6.15 -1.83 -16.06
C THR A 85 -4.88 -1.40 -16.81
N PRO A 86 -4.55 -0.10 -16.92
CA PRO A 86 -3.29 0.33 -17.55
C PRO A 86 -2.05 -0.21 -16.82
N LEU A 87 -2.09 -0.38 -15.52
CA LEU A 87 -0.96 -0.87 -14.73
C LEU A 87 -0.75 -2.38 -14.91
N LEU A 88 -1.82 -3.17 -15.02
CA LEU A 88 -1.72 -4.59 -15.38
C LEU A 88 -1.13 -4.78 -16.79
N LEU A 89 -1.58 -3.97 -17.75
CA LEU A 89 -1.00 -3.96 -19.09
C LEU A 89 0.47 -3.54 -19.06
N GLY A 90 0.82 -2.57 -18.20
CA GLY A 90 2.18 -2.13 -17.95
C GLY A 90 3.08 -3.24 -17.41
N SER A 91 2.63 -4.03 -16.44
CA SER A 91 3.38 -5.19 -15.93
C SER A 91 3.67 -6.22 -17.03
N THR A 92 2.67 -6.53 -17.86
CA THR A 92 2.83 -7.43 -19.02
C THR A 92 3.83 -6.86 -20.04
N PHE A 93 3.75 -5.56 -20.34
CA PHE A 93 4.69 -4.88 -21.23
C PHE A 93 6.12 -4.95 -20.67
N ILE A 94 6.32 -4.68 -19.39
CA ILE A 94 7.62 -4.74 -18.73
C ILE A 94 8.18 -6.16 -18.76
N SER A 95 7.38 -7.16 -18.46
CA SER A 95 7.83 -8.57 -18.48
C SER A 95 8.22 -9.03 -19.90
N THR A 96 7.45 -8.67 -20.90
CA THR A 96 7.77 -8.95 -22.31
C THR A 96 9.05 -8.25 -22.74
N THR A 97 9.19 -6.97 -22.40
CA THR A 97 10.40 -6.18 -22.75
C THR A 97 11.65 -6.75 -22.09
N ALA A 98 11.57 -7.16 -20.81
CA ALA A 98 12.68 -7.78 -20.10
C ALA A 98 13.08 -9.12 -20.74
N TYR A 99 12.10 -9.97 -21.05
CA TYR A 99 12.30 -11.25 -21.71
C TYR A 99 12.95 -11.09 -23.08
N GLU A 100 12.40 -10.23 -23.94
CA GLU A 100 12.93 -9.97 -25.28
C GLU A 100 14.33 -9.33 -25.25
N GLY A 101 14.55 -8.40 -24.30
CA GLY A 101 15.86 -7.79 -24.09
C GLY A 101 16.93 -8.83 -23.76
N LEU A 102 16.63 -9.74 -22.83
CA LEU A 102 17.54 -10.85 -22.48
C LEU A 102 17.75 -11.80 -23.65
N THR A 103 16.70 -12.12 -24.39
CA THR A 103 16.80 -12.98 -25.60
C THR A 103 17.70 -12.35 -26.66
N LYS A 104 17.62 -11.03 -26.85
CA LYS A 104 18.49 -10.31 -27.80
C LYS A 104 19.97 -10.25 -27.35
N LEU A 105 20.19 -10.11 -26.04
CA LEU A 105 21.54 -9.98 -25.48
C LEU A 105 22.27 -11.32 -25.31
N LEU A 106 21.57 -12.35 -24.88
CA LEU A 106 22.12 -13.63 -24.44
C LEU A 106 21.77 -14.78 -25.39
N GLY A 107 20.92 -14.53 -26.39
CA GLY A 107 20.43 -15.54 -27.32
C GLY A 107 19.15 -16.23 -26.80
N PRO A 108 18.47 -17.00 -27.66
CA PRO A 108 17.31 -17.77 -27.27
C PRO A 108 17.70 -18.92 -26.32
N HIS A 109 16.93 -19.12 -25.27
CA HIS A 109 17.13 -20.21 -24.33
C HIS A 109 16.27 -21.42 -24.74
N SER A 110 16.81 -22.64 -24.57
CA SER A 110 16.02 -23.85 -24.81
C SER A 110 14.97 -24.03 -23.73
N GLN A 111 13.76 -24.45 -24.11
CA GLN A 111 12.70 -24.69 -23.13
C GLN A 111 13.16 -25.74 -22.11
N ALA A 112 13.17 -25.34 -20.84
CA ALA A 112 13.35 -26.29 -19.76
C ALA A 112 12.07 -27.14 -19.60
N PRO A 113 12.17 -28.41 -19.17
CA PRO A 113 10.99 -29.19 -18.85
C PRO A 113 10.17 -28.50 -17.75
N GLU A 114 8.86 -28.51 -17.88
CA GLU A 114 7.96 -27.97 -16.85
C GLU A 114 8.25 -28.65 -15.52
N SER A 115 8.56 -27.86 -14.51
CA SER A 115 8.87 -28.32 -13.16
C SER A 115 8.06 -27.54 -12.14
N THR A 116 7.24 -28.24 -11.38
CA THR A 116 6.49 -27.65 -10.24
C THR A 116 7.41 -26.92 -9.27
N LEU A 117 8.63 -27.45 -9.05
CA LEU A 117 9.60 -26.83 -8.15
C LEU A 117 10.07 -25.47 -8.70
N VAL A 118 10.41 -25.40 -9.97
CA VAL A 118 10.80 -24.14 -10.63
C VAL A 118 9.66 -23.12 -10.54
N TRP A 119 8.44 -23.58 -10.82
CA TRP A 119 7.27 -22.74 -10.73
C TRP A 119 7.05 -22.16 -9.32
N LEU A 120 7.15 -23.01 -8.27
CA LEU A 120 7.07 -22.56 -6.87
C LEU A 120 8.19 -21.59 -6.51
N CYS A 121 9.41 -21.80 -6.98
CA CYS A 121 10.52 -20.87 -6.76
C CYS A 121 10.25 -19.50 -7.40
N VAL A 122 9.80 -19.47 -8.66
CA VAL A 122 9.46 -18.22 -9.36
C VAL A 122 8.32 -17.49 -8.65
N ALA A 123 7.23 -18.18 -8.32
CA ALA A 123 6.11 -17.61 -7.59
C ALA A 123 6.57 -17.00 -6.25
N THR A 124 7.41 -17.72 -5.49
CA THR A 124 7.96 -17.23 -4.22
C THR A 124 8.78 -15.96 -4.41
N VAL A 125 9.67 -15.92 -5.39
CA VAL A 125 10.49 -14.72 -5.65
C VAL A 125 9.64 -13.54 -6.11
N VAL A 126 8.62 -13.77 -6.93
CA VAL A 126 7.69 -12.73 -7.37
C VAL A 126 6.88 -12.18 -6.19
N ILE A 127 6.42 -13.04 -5.26
CA ILE A 127 5.70 -12.63 -4.05
C ILE A 127 6.62 -11.79 -3.14
N ILE A 128 7.86 -12.24 -2.91
CA ILE A 128 8.84 -11.49 -2.11
C ILE A 128 9.16 -10.16 -2.76
N GLY A 129 9.31 -10.11 -4.08
CA GLY A 129 9.52 -8.87 -4.83
C GLY A 129 8.34 -7.92 -4.76
N ALA A 130 7.10 -8.44 -4.85
CA ALA A 130 5.88 -7.65 -4.69
C ALA A 130 5.75 -7.09 -3.27
N ASP A 131 6.08 -7.90 -2.26
CA ASP A 131 6.09 -7.48 -0.85
C ASP A 131 7.13 -6.38 -0.61
N PHE A 132 8.35 -6.53 -1.13
CA PHE A 132 9.37 -5.49 -1.09
C PHE A 132 8.95 -4.21 -1.82
N ALA A 133 8.38 -4.33 -3.02
CA ALA A 133 7.92 -3.17 -3.79
C ALA A 133 6.83 -2.40 -3.03
N THR A 134 5.89 -3.12 -2.41
CA THR A 134 4.84 -2.51 -1.58
C THR A 134 5.42 -1.83 -0.35
N PHE A 135 6.37 -2.47 0.35
CA PHE A 135 7.10 -1.85 1.45
C PHE A 135 7.81 -0.57 0.98
N TYR A 136 8.53 -0.63 -0.15
CA TYR A 136 9.37 0.47 -0.60
C TYR A 136 8.55 1.67 -1.11
N THR A 137 7.46 1.44 -1.85
CA THR A 137 6.56 2.53 -2.25
C THR A 137 5.92 3.18 -1.04
N HIS A 138 5.46 2.39 -0.07
CA HIS A 138 4.88 2.87 1.19
C HIS A 138 5.92 3.67 2.03
N TYR A 139 7.17 3.19 2.08
CA TYR A 139 8.27 3.95 2.68
C TYR A 139 8.48 5.30 1.97
N LEU A 140 8.45 5.33 0.65
CA LEU A 140 8.57 6.57 -0.14
C LEU A 140 7.37 7.50 0.05
N ASP A 141 6.17 6.97 0.22
CA ASP A 141 4.97 7.75 0.56
C ASP A 141 5.16 8.58 1.82
N HIS A 142 5.87 8.06 2.80
CA HIS A 142 6.20 8.79 4.04
C HIS A 142 7.42 9.71 3.89
N LYS A 143 8.37 9.39 3.02
CA LYS A 143 9.65 10.14 2.90
C LYS A 143 9.59 11.27 1.88
N ILE A 144 8.77 11.15 0.85
CA ILE A 144 8.61 12.17 -0.18
C ILE A 144 7.43 13.07 0.19
N LYS A 145 7.69 14.35 0.49
CA LYS A 145 6.67 15.30 0.95
C LYS A 145 5.41 15.35 0.09
N VAL A 146 5.56 15.31 -1.25
CA VAL A 146 4.42 15.31 -2.17
C VAL A 146 3.62 14.02 -2.06
N MET A 147 4.29 12.86 -1.95
CA MET A 147 3.62 11.56 -1.79
C MET A 147 2.92 11.46 -0.43
N TRP A 148 3.55 11.98 0.62
CA TRP A 148 2.93 12.06 1.94
C TRP A 148 1.61 12.84 1.94
N GLU A 149 1.49 13.92 1.16
CA GLU A 149 0.20 14.64 1.06
C GLU A 149 -0.93 13.73 0.55
N PHE A 150 -0.66 12.86 -0.41
CA PHE A 150 -1.64 11.88 -0.87
C PHE A 150 -1.85 10.76 0.15
N HIS A 151 -0.79 10.31 0.81
CA HIS A 151 -0.85 9.22 1.80
C HIS A 151 -1.52 9.62 3.12
N LYS A 152 -1.51 10.91 3.47
CA LYS A 152 -2.31 11.47 4.58
C LYS A 152 -3.79 11.10 4.49
N VAL A 153 -4.35 10.95 3.29
CA VAL A 153 -5.73 10.50 3.09
C VAL A 153 -5.94 9.16 3.77
N HIS A 154 -4.99 8.23 3.59
CA HIS A 154 -5.02 6.91 4.22
C HIS A 154 -4.88 6.99 5.74
N HIS A 155 -3.95 7.79 6.24
CA HIS A 155 -3.71 7.97 7.68
C HIS A 155 -4.76 8.81 8.40
N SER A 156 -5.66 9.49 7.69
CA SER A 156 -6.62 10.40 8.31
C SER A 156 -7.81 9.73 8.99
N SER A 157 -7.93 8.38 8.91
CA SER A 157 -9.00 7.65 9.60
C SER A 157 -8.72 7.53 11.09
N GLU A 158 -9.68 7.94 11.92
CA GLU A 158 -9.61 7.87 13.38
C GLU A 158 -10.11 6.53 13.95
N PHE A 159 -10.79 5.73 13.10
CA PHE A 159 -11.27 4.40 13.43
C PHE A 159 -11.14 3.50 12.22
N LEU A 160 -10.40 2.39 12.36
CA LEU A 160 -10.12 1.48 11.25
C LEU A 160 -11.22 0.42 11.12
N ILE A 161 -11.71 0.26 9.90
CA ILE A 161 -12.59 -0.83 9.48
C ILE A 161 -12.01 -1.47 8.22
N PRO A 162 -12.37 -2.71 7.84
CA PRO A 162 -11.77 -3.35 6.67
C PRO A 162 -11.84 -2.54 5.38
N ILE A 163 -12.85 -1.67 5.23
CA ILE A 163 -12.99 -0.76 4.09
C ILE A 163 -11.94 0.37 4.11
N THR A 164 -11.42 0.76 5.28
CA THR A 164 -10.35 1.77 5.40
C THR A 164 -9.09 1.36 4.62
N ASN A 165 -8.88 0.06 4.41
CA ASN A 165 -7.85 -0.47 3.49
C ASN A 165 -8.02 0.02 2.03
N LYS A 166 -9.13 0.63 1.68
CA LYS A 166 -9.39 1.21 0.36
C LYS A 166 -9.42 2.73 0.35
N ARG A 167 -9.02 3.36 1.47
CA ARG A 167 -8.94 4.81 1.63
C ARG A 167 -7.63 5.35 1.04
N PHE A 168 -7.43 5.19 -0.27
CA PHE A 168 -6.27 5.69 -1.00
C PHE A 168 -6.65 6.75 -2.01
N HIS A 169 -5.88 7.85 -2.03
CA HIS A 169 -6.00 8.83 -3.10
C HIS A 169 -5.60 8.20 -4.45
N PRO A 170 -6.30 8.49 -5.59
CA PRO A 170 -5.96 7.90 -6.89
C PRO A 170 -4.50 8.10 -7.30
N ALA A 171 -3.90 9.26 -7.03
CA ALA A 171 -2.49 9.52 -7.34
C ALA A 171 -1.55 8.58 -6.57
N GLN A 172 -1.83 8.31 -5.30
CA GLN A 172 -1.08 7.31 -4.53
C GLN A 172 -1.26 5.91 -5.13
N GLN A 173 -2.49 5.50 -5.45
CA GLN A 173 -2.73 4.19 -6.07
C GLN A 173 -1.93 3.99 -7.36
N ILE A 174 -1.81 5.04 -8.19
CA ILE A 174 -1.00 4.99 -9.41
C ILE A 174 0.47 4.77 -9.07
N PHE A 175 1.01 5.51 -8.11
CA PHE A 175 2.40 5.41 -7.69
C PHE A 175 2.73 4.02 -7.12
N ASP A 176 1.95 3.56 -6.14
CA ASP A 176 2.16 2.26 -5.47
C ASP A 176 2.08 1.10 -6.45
N ASN A 177 1.01 1.07 -7.25
CA ASN A 177 0.81 0.00 -8.22
C ASN A 177 1.84 0.05 -9.35
N ALA A 178 2.33 1.23 -9.75
CA ALA A 178 3.41 1.34 -10.74
C ALA A 178 4.71 0.73 -10.21
N GLY A 179 5.06 0.97 -8.95
CA GLY A 179 6.22 0.34 -8.30
C GLY A 179 6.12 -1.18 -8.24
N VAL A 180 4.95 -1.70 -7.84
CA VAL A 180 4.68 -3.13 -7.81
C VAL A 180 4.72 -3.73 -9.23
N ALA A 181 4.08 -3.09 -10.22
CA ALA A 181 4.06 -3.55 -11.61
C ALA A 181 5.46 -3.59 -12.24
N LEU A 182 6.28 -2.57 -11.96
CA LEU A 182 7.66 -2.52 -12.43
C LEU A 182 8.48 -3.67 -11.86
N THR A 183 8.43 -3.87 -10.56
CA THR A 183 9.21 -4.91 -9.88
C THR A 183 8.75 -6.31 -10.29
N THR A 184 7.46 -6.58 -10.23
CA THR A 184 6.92 -7.92 -10.56
C THR A 184 7.06 -8.21 -12.06
N GLY A 185 6.81 -7.24 -12.93
CA GLY A 185 6.99 -7.38 -14.37
C GLY A 185 8.45 -7.69 -14.74
N ALA A 186 9.41 -6.98 -14.15
CA ALA A 186 10.83 -7.27 -14.37
C ALA A 186 11.21 -8.68 -13.90
N LEU A 187 10.80 -9.07 -12.69
CA LEU A 187 11.06 -10.42 -12.15
C LEU A 187 10.46 -11.50 -13.04
N ILE A 188 9.18 -11.37 -13.43
CA ILE A 188 8.49 -12.32 -14.30
C ILE A 188 9.24 -12.44 -15.63
N GLY A 189 9.63 -11.34 -16.27
CA GLY A 189 10.35 -11.36 -17.53
C GLY A 189 11.72 -12.03 -17.43
N ILE A 190 12.49 -11.72 -16.38
CA ILE A 190 13.79 -12.34 -16.11
C ILE A 190 13.66 -13.84 -15.88
N PHE A 191 12.77 -14.25 -15.01
CA PHE A 191 12.62 -15.67 -14.67
C PHE A 191 11.96 -16.46 -15.81
N SER A 192 11.06 -15.84 -16.58
CA SER A 192 10.53 -16.47 -17.81
C SER A 192 11.63 -16.73 -18.84
N TYR A 193 12.62 -15.84 -18.96
CA TYR A 193 13.80 -16.08 -19.78
C TYR A 193 14.67 -17.20 -19.20
N VAL A 194 15.07 -17.10 -17.93
CA VAL A 194 16.01 -18.03 -17.28
C VAL A 194 15.47 -19.46 -17.28
N PHE A 195 14.19 -19.65 -17.05
CA PHE A 195 13.55 -20.97 -16.97
C PHE A 195 12.74 -21.35 -18.21
N SER A 196 12.79 -20.51 -19.26
CA SER A 196 12.04 -20.73 -20.52
C SER A 196 10.55 -21.00 -20.32
N MET A 197 9.94 -20.31 -19.36
CA MET A 197 8.53 -20.47 -18.99
C MET A 197 7.65 -19.43 -19.71
N PRO A 198 6.38 -19.76 -20.01
CA PRO A 198 5.44 -18.81 -20.59
C PRO A 198 5.20 -17.61 -19.68
N ILE A 199 5.42 -16.38 -20.16
CA ILE A 199 5.23 -15.13 -19.40
C ILE A 199 3.79 -15.03 -18.86
N TYR A 200 2.82 -15.41 -19.64
CA TYR A 200 1.41 -15.29 -19.32
C TYR A 200 1.00 -16.18 -18.11
N GLU A 201 1.41 -17.44 -18.11
CA GLU A 201 1.10 -18.38 -17.03
C GLU A 201 1.77 -17.96 -15.72
N ASN A 202 3.02 -17.51 -15.78
CA ASN A 202 3.73 -16.98 -14.63
C ASN A 202 3.08 -15.70 -14.06
N THR A 203 2.55 -14.83 -14.92
CA THR A 203 1.87 -13.61 -14.47
C THR A 203 0.59 -13.93 -13.71
N ILE A 204 -0.25 -14.83 -14.24
CA ILE A 204 -1.48 -15.25 -13.57
C ILE A 204 -1.17 -15.94 -12.25
N ALA A 205 -0.27 -16.89 -12.26
CA ALA A 205 0.07 -17.63 -11.06
C ALA A 205 0.69 -16.76 -9.96
N GLY A 206 1.54 -15.81 -10.33
CA GLY A 206 2.10 -14.84 -9.38
C GLY A 206 1.02 -13.96 -8.74
N ILE A 207 0.04 -13.49 -9.54
CA ILE A 207 -1.10 -12.72 -9.05
C ILE A 207 -1.94 -13.57 -8.10
N ASP A 208 -2.27 -14.80 -8.48
CA ASP A 208 -3.09 -15.72 -7.68
C ASP A 208 -2.40 -16.03 -6.34
N ALA A 209 -1.10 -16.34 -6.37
CA ALA A 209 -0.32 -16.62 -5.19
C ALA A 209 -0.24 -15.40 -4.26
N TYR A 210 -0.04 -14.19 -4.79
CA TYR A 210 -0.03 -12.96 -4.02
C TYR A 210 -1.36 -12.71 -3.29
N PHE A 211 -2.49 -12.87 -3.99
CA PHE A 211 -3.81 -12.71 -3.38
C PHE A 211 -4.11 -13.81 -2.36
N LEU A 212 -3.66 -15.04 -2.59
CA LEU A 212 -3.81 -16.14 -1.64
C LEU A 212 -3.06 -15.87 -0.34
N VAL A 213 -1.80 -15.41 -0.43
CA VAL A 213 -1.01 -15.02 0.74
C VAL A 213 -1.70 -13.87 1.49
N ASN A 214 -2.23 -12.87 0.78
CA ASN A 214 -3.03 -11.79 1.38
C ASN A 214 -4.26 -12.32 2.14
N ALA A 215 -5.00 -13.24 1.54
CA ALA A 215 -6.19 -13.79 2.16
C ALA A 215 -5.87 -14.62 3.41
N LEU A 216 -4.77 -15.38 3.42
CA LEU A 216 -4.38 -16.27 4.52
C LEU A 216 -3.64 -15.57 5.67
N SER A 217 -3.00 -14.43 5.42
CA SER A 217 -2.14 -13.74 6.38
C SER A 217 -2.85 -12.84 7.39
N PHE A 218 -4.18 -12.92 7.51
CA PHE A 218 -4.97 -11.96 8.30
C PHE A 218 -4.71 -10.48 7.93
N TYR A 219 -4.15 -10.24 6.74
CA TYR A 219 -3.81 -8.92 6.23
C TYR A 219 -4.96 -7.91 6.38
N HIS A 220 -6.19 -8.35 6.14
CA HIS A 220 -7.37 -7.49 6.19
C HIS A 220 -7.72 -6.97 7.60
N LEU A 221 -7.21 -7.61 8.67
CA LEU A 221 -7.36 -7.12 10.04
C LEU A 221 -6.49 -5.90 10.35
N ARG A 222 -5.46 -5.64 9.57
CA ARG A 222 -4.57 -4.48 9.76
C ARG A 222 -5.29 -3.13 9.62
N HIS A 223 -6.37 -3.09 8.84
CA HIS A 223 -7.29 -1.97 8.76
C HIS A 223 -8.63 -2.36 9.40
N SER A 224 -8.60 -2.79 10.64
CA SER A 224 -9.77 -3.04 11.45
C SER A 224 -9.52 -2.55 12.88
N HIS A 225 -10.57 -2.51 13.69
CA HIS A 225 -10.42 -2.23 15.12
C HIS A 225 -9.91 -3.44 15.91
N ILE A 226 -9.79 -4.62 15.26
CA ILE A 226 -9.38 -5.88 15.88
C ILE A 226 -7.86 -5.93 15.98
N ASP A 227 -7.36 -5.80 17.20
CA ASP A 227 -5.95 -5.69 17.52
C ASP A 227 -5.30 -7.08 17.66
N MET A 228 -4.82 -7.63 16.54
CA MET A 228 -4.17 -8.94 16.47
C MET A 228 -2.65 -8.80 16.38
N SER A 229 -1.96 -9.07 17.48
CA SER A 229 -0.50 -9.15 17.53
C SER A 229 -0.03 -10.59 17.29
N TYR A 230 1.13 -10.74 16.67
CA TYR A 230 1.80 -12.02 16.46
C TYR A 230 2.88 -12.29 17.52
N GLY A 231 3.04 -11.41 18.51
CA GLY A 231 4.07 -11.55 19.56
C GLY A 231 5.48 -11.61 18.97
N TRP A 232 6.27 -12.64 19.34
CA TRP A 232 7.65 -12.77 18.85
C TRP A 232 7.76 -13.00 17.33
N LEU A 233 6.69 -13.50 16.67
CA LEU A 233 6.66 -13.68 15.22
C LEU A 233 6.65 -12.34 14.46
N GLU A 234 6.38 -11.22 15.13
CA GLU A 234 6.49 -9.87 14.56
C GLU A 234 7.91 -9.55 14.07
N ASN A 235 8.92 -10.29 14.53
CA ASN A 235 10.28 -10.18 13.98
C ASN A 235 10.36 -10.57 12.50
N TRP A 236 9.45 -11.38 12.00
CA TRP A 236 9.46 -11.93 10.66
C TRP A 236 8.26 -11.50 9.83
N PHE A 237 7.09 -11.42 10.46
CA PHE A 237 5.82 -11.14 9.81
C PHE A 237 5.14 -9.93 10.42
N LEU A 238 4.71 -9.01 9.59
CA LEU A 238 4.01 -7.81 10.03
C LEU A 238 2.61 -8.17 10.53
N SER A 239 2.35 -7.96 11.82
CA SER A 239 1.05 -8.20 12.42
C SER A 239 0.06 -7.07 12.13
N PRO A 240 -1.26 -7.32 12.17
CA PRO A 240 -2.27 -6.26 12.16
C PRO A 240 -2.01 -5.17 13.21
N SER A 241 -1.62 -5.55 14.43
CA SER A 241 -1.32 -4.60 15.52
C SER A 241 -0.12 -3.71 15.22
N GLN A 242 0.94 -4.22 14.57
CA GLN A 242 2.06 -3.38 14.14
C GLN A 242 1.62 -2.32 13.13
N HIS A 243 0.71 -2.68 12.23
CA HIS A 243 0.17 -1.71 11.29
C HIS A 243 -0.78 -0.70 11.95
N HIS A 244 -1.49 -1.08 13.02
CA HIS A 244 -2.25 -0.09 13.82
C HIS A 244 -1.31 0.92 14.49
N VAL A 245 -0.15 0.50 14.98
CA VAL A 245 0.90 1.41 15.49
C VAL A 245 1.36 2.37 14.38
N HIS A 246 1.55 1.88 13.15
CA HIS A 246 1.88 2.70 11.99
C HIS A 246 0.84 3.81 11.72
N HIS A 247 -0.46 3.53 11.90
CA HIS A 247 -1.55 4.52 11.79
C HIS A 247 -1.70 5.45 12.99
N SER A 248 -0.83 5.33 13.99
CA SER A 248 -0.91 6.15 15.19
C SER A 248 -0.46 7.58 14.93
N LYS A 249 -1.12 8.55 15.57
CA LYS A 249 -0.70 9.95 15.55
C LYS A 249 0.40 10.32 16.54
N GLU A 250 0.85 9.37 17.35
CA GLU A 250 1.91 9.59 18.33
C GLU A 250 3.28 9.69 17.63
N THR A 251 4.06 10.72 17.96
CA THR A 251 5.36 10.99 17.29
C THR A 251 6.36 9.85 17.35
N ARG A 252 6.35 9.05 18.43
CA ARG A 252 7.21 7.88 18.62
C ARG A 252 6.92 6.74 17.63
N HIS A 253 5.76 6.74 17.00
CA HIS A 253 5.31 5.75 16.03
C HIS A 253 5.49 6.18 14.58
N TRP A 254 5.86 7.45 14.36
CA TRP A 254 6.01 7.95 13.01
C TRP A 254 7.13 7.23 12.27
N ASP A 255 6.92 7.01 11.00
CA ASP A 255 7.87 6.34 10.12
C ASP A 255 8.26 4.92 10.59
N LYS A 256 7.30 4.16 11.11
CA LYS A 256 7.48 2.78 11.56
C LYS A 256 6.54 1.82 10.83
N ASN A 257 6.97 0.58 10.63
CA ASN A 257 6.18 -0.57 10.20
C ASN A 257 5.49 -0.38 8.83
N PHE A 258 6.29 -0.17 7.79
CA PHE A 258 5.83 0.00 6.41
C PHE A 258 5.51 -1.30 5.68
N GLY A 259 5.96 -2.44 6.20
CA GLY A 259 5.84 -3.76 5.57
C GLY A 259 4.40 -4.15 5.22
N LEU A 260 4.28 -5.12 4.31
CA LEU A 260 3.01 -5.74 3.97
C LEU A 260 2.86 -7.08 4.68
N PHE A 261 3.71 -8.05 4.38
CA PHE A 261 3.76 -9.36 5.03
C PHE A 261 5.00 -9.55 5.88
N LEU A 262 6.17 -9.17 5.32
CA LEU A 262 7.46 -9.40 5.95
C LEU A 262 7.92 -8.15 6.70
N SER A 263 8.21 -8.32 7.99
CA SER A 263 8.83 -7.27 8.82
C SER A 263 10.34 -7.14 8.57
N ILE A 264 10.92 -8.03 7.77
CA ILE A 264 12.36 -8.02 7.48
C ILE A 264 12.80 -6.71 6.81
N TRP A 265 11.94 -6.15 5.95
CA TRP A 265 12.22 -4.87 5.29
C TRP A 265 12.29 -3.73 6.31
N ASP A 266 11.33 -3.66 7.23
CA ASP A 266 11.35 -2.69 8.32
C ASP A 266 12.61 -2.82 9.20
N ARG A 267 13.06 -4.03 9.42
CA ARG A 267 14.30 -4.27 10.16
C ARG A 267 15.53 -3.79 9.39
N LEU A 268 15.61 -4.07 8.09
CA LEU A 268 16.72 -3.66 7.23
C LEU A 268 16.78 -2.13 7.07
N PHE A 269 15.64 -1.45 7.03
CA PHE A 269 15.56 0.00 6.88
C PHE A 269 15.47 0.77 8.21
N GLY A 270 15.51 0.07 9.36
CA GLY A 270 15.48 0.69 10.69
C GLY A 270 14.13 1.27 11.09
N THR A 271 13.06 0.83 10.45
CA THR A 271 11.69 1.30 10.68
C THR A 271 10.84 0.32 11.51
N PHE A 272 11.42 -0.79 11.93
CA PHE A 272 10.73 -1.80 12.74
C PHE A 272 10.36 -1.27 14.12
N LEU A 273 9.14 -1.56 14.55
CA LEU A 273 8.66 -1.37 15.91
C LEU A 273 7.68 -2.49 16.27
N TYR A 274 7.79 -3.04 17.47
CA TYR A 274 6.81 -4.01 17.97
C TYR A 274 5.43 -3.36 18.14
N SER A 275 4.40 -4.18 18.06
CA SER A 275 3.03 -3.74 18.34
C SER A 275 2.89 -3.31 19.82
N GLU A 276 2.04 -2.31 20.02
CA GLU A 276 1.63 -1.84 21.34
C GLU A 276 0.14 -2.11 21.59
N PRO A 277 -0.29 -2.22 22.86
CA PRO A 277 -1.71 -2.39 23.16
C PRO A 277 -2.56 -1.28 22.54
N ARG A 278 -3.67 -1.63 21.90
CA ARG A 278 -4.55 -0.70 21.18
C ARG A 278 -5.01 0.52 21.97
N GLY A 279 -5.08 0.44 23.28
CA GLY A 279 -5.48 1.55 24.16
C GLY A 279 -4.38 2.57 24.49
N SER A 280 -3.12 2.30 24.11
CA SER A 280 -1.95 3.14 24.46
C SER A 280 -1.71 4.31 23.50
N TYR A 281 -2.41 4.37 22.38
CA TYR A 281 -2.26 5.40 21.35
C TYR A 281 -3.60 5.69 20.63
N ARG A 282 -3.65 6.82 19.92
CA ARG A 282 -4.78 7.23 19.10
C ARG A 282 -4.41 7.17 17.63
N LEU A 283 -5.39 6.83 16.78
CA LEU A 283 -5.25 6.80 15.33
C LEU A 283 -5.55 8.16 14.69
N GLY A 284 -5.15 8.33 13.45
CA GLY A 284 -5.39 9.51 12.65
C GLY A 284 -4.16 10.39 12.51
N LEU A 285 -4.35 11.55 11.93
CA LEU A 285 -3.30 12.56 11.78
C LEU A 285 -3.18 13.41 13.05
N PRO A 286 -1.98 13.88 13.42
CA PRO A 286 -1.84 14.92 14.40
C PRO A 286 -2.62 16.17 13.93
N GLU A 287 -3.08 17.00 14.87
CA GLU A 287 -3.82 18.22 14.54
C GLU A 287 -2.98 19.10 13.62
N THR A 288 -3.37 19.17 12.36
CA THR A 288 -2.69 19.96 11.34
C THR A 288 -3.58 21.15 11.00
N GLY A 289 -3.35 22.29 11.61
CA GLY A 289 -3.68 23.65 11.16
C GLY A 289 -4.86 23.88 10.19
N GLY A 290 -5.99 23.19 10.32
CA GLY A 290 -7.26 23.62 9.73
C GLY A 290 -7.69 23.00 8.40
N LEU A 291 -6.91 22.13 7.77
CA LEU A 291 -7.39 21.35 6.62
C LEU A 291 -7.85 19.96 7.09
N ASP A 292 -9.14 19.73 6.91
CA ASP A 292 -9.84 18.56 7.42
C ASP A 292 -9.92 17.45 6.34
N TYR A 293 -9.82 16.19 6.74
CA TYR A 293 -9.99 15.00 5.88
C TYR A 293 -11.30 14.25 6.17
N ARG A 294 -12.36 14.99 6.54
CA ARG A 294 -13.63 14.42 7.04
C ARG A 294 -14.67 14.18 5.96
N THR A 295 -14.53 14.79 4.79
CA THR A 295 -15.46 14.62 3.67
C THR A 295 -14.78 14.01 2.46
N VAL A 296 -15.54 13.33 1.62
CA VAL A 296 -15.03 12.74 0.37
C VAL A 296 -14.37 13.79 -0.52
N VAL A 297 -14.96 14.98 -0.61
CA VAL A 297 -14.37 16.10 -1.39
C VAL A 297 -12.99 16.48 -0.83
N GLN A 298 -12.88 16.62 0.49
CA GLN A 298 -11.61 16.96 1.13
C GLN A 298 -10.55 15.87 0.92
N LEU A 299 -10.93 14.58 0.91
CA LEU A 299 -9.99 13.49 0.63
C LEU A 299 -9.35 13.61 -0.76
N TYR A 300 -10.06 14.16 -1.76
CA TYR A 300 -9.51 14.41 -3.10
C TYR A 300 -8.78 15.76 -3.20
N THR A 301 -9.28 16.79 -2.56
CA THR A 301 -8.83 18.17 -2.82
C THR A 301 -7.73 18.65 -1.87
N THR A 302 -7.76 18.24 -0.59
CA THR A 302 -6.78 18.68 0.41
C THR A 302 -5.33 18.38 0.04
N PRO A 303 -4.99 17.16 -0.46
CA PRO A 303 -3.63 16.88 -0.93
C PRO A 303 -3.16 17.85 -2.02
N LEU A 304 -4.01 18.13 -3.00
CA LEU A 304 -3.70 19.01 -4.12
C LEU A 304 -3.50 20.47 -3.66
N ILE A 305 -4.34 20.93 -2.76
CA ILE A 305 -4.22 22.29 -2.16
C ILE A 305 -2.91 22.39 -1.41
N ASN A 306 -2.54 21.41 -0.59
CA ASN A 306 -1.30 21.42 0.17
C ASN A 306 -0.06 21.40 -0.73
N ILE A 307 -0.06 20.57 -1.77
CA ILE A 307 1.02 20.52 -2.77
C ILE A 307 1.15 21.87 -3.47
N GLY A 308 0.02 22.51 -3.85
CA GLY A 308 0.03 23.86 -4.43
C GLY A 308 0.66 24.90 -3.50
N LYS A 309 0.35 24.85 -2.20
CA LYS A 309 0.98 25.74 -1.19
C LYS A 309 2.48 25.49 -1.07
N MET A 310 2.90 24.21 -0.97
CA MET A 310 4.32 23.86 -0.91
C MET A 310 5.10 24.37 -2.13
N ALA A 311 4.52 24.30 -3.32
CA ALA A 311 5.13 24.84 -4.54
C ALA A 311 5.26 26.36 -4.50
N GLN A 312 4.24 27.08 -4.02
CA GLN A 312 4.27 28.53 -3.86
C GLN A 312 5.34 28.97 -2.85
N ASP A 313 5.43 28.29 -1.70
CA ASP A 313 6.41 28.61 -0.66
C ASP A 313 7.84 28.36 -1.17
N GLY A 314 8.08 27.25 -1.85
CA GLY A 314 9.37 26.96 -2.48
C GLY A 314 9.77 27.97 -3.58
N LEU A 315 8.79 28.57 -4.28
CA LEU A 315 9.06 29.64 -5.24
C LEU A 315 9.40 30.97 -4.53
N ARG A 316 8.70 31.27 -3.43
CA ARG A 316 8.98 32.46 -2.59
C ARG A 316 10.38 32.40 -1.98
N ASP A 317 10.76 31.26 -1.42
CA ASP A 317 12.10 31.07 -0.82
C ASP A 317 13.21 31.22 -1.87
N LYS A 318 13.02 30.67 -3.08
CA LYS A 318 13.95 30.87 -4.20
C LYS A 318 14.02 32.31 -4.68
N ALA A 319 12.91 33.04 -4.65
CA ALA A 319 12.88 34.47 -5.01
C ALA A 319 13.59 35.34 -3.96
N ALA A 320 13.42 34.98 -2.67
CA ALA A 320 14.10 35.67 -1.55
C ALA A 320 15.61 35.36 -1.51
N ALA A 321 16.02 34.16 -1.95
CA ALA A 321 17.41 33.75 -1.97
C ALA A 321 18.22 34.29 -3.20
N LYS A 322 17.58 34.97 -4.17
CA LYS A 322 18.32 35.63 -5.24
C LYS A 322 19.13 36.81 -4.65
N PRO A 323 20.46 36.85 -4.87
CA PRO A 323 21.26 37.97 -4.38
C PRO A 323 20.71 39.29 -4.95
N SER A 324 20.48 40.26 -4.08
CA SER A 324 20.18 41.62 -4.49
C SER A 324 21.25 42.07 -5.47
N LYS A 325 20.86 42.62 -6.63
CA LYS A 325 21.82 43.23 -7.56
C LYS A 325 22.77 44.12 -6.79
N PRO A 326 24.11 44.02 -7.02
CA PRO A 326 25.02 44.94 -6.35
C PRO A 326 24.57 46.38 -6.63
N ILE A 327 24.36 47.15 -5.60
CA ILE A 327 24.12 48.58 -5.72
C ILE A 327 25.37 49.15 -6.38
N ALA A 328 25.21 49.69 -7.59
CA ALA A 328 26.31 50.39 -8.29
C ALA A 328 26.84 51.45 -7.31
N LYS A 329 28.07 51.26 -6.85
CA LYS A 329 28.79 52.30 -6.10
C LYS A 329 28.92 53.48 -7.07
N ASN A 330 28.18 54.57 -6.81
CA ASN A 330 28.43 55.83 -7.44
C ASN A 330 29.87 56.24 -7.10
N ASP A 331 30.73 56.28 -8.11
CA ASP A 331 32.08 56.77 -8.01
C ASP A 331 32.03 58.29 -7.73
N PRO A 332 32.53 58.80 -6.61
CA PRO A 332 32.60 60.21 -6.37
C PRO A 332 33.72 60.79 -7.25
N GLY A 333 33.29 61.50 -8.28
CA GLY A 333 34.19 62.15 -9.22
C GLY A 333 35.36 62.87 -8.56
N ILE A 334 36.52 62.65 -9.07
CA ILE A 334 37.78 63.33 -8.76
C ILE A 334 37.60 64.82 -9.10
N ILE A 335 37.63 65.71 -8.10
CA ILE A 335 37.81 67.15 -8.29
C ILE A 335 39.32 67.38 -8.29
N VAL A 336 39.85 67.72 -9.44
CA VAL A 336 41.23 68.24 -9.59
C VAL A 336 41.13 69.81 -9.56
N SER A 337 41.80 70.43 -8.62
CA SER A 337 42.19 71.81 -8.66
C SER A 337 43.64 71.93 -8.31
#